data_9791cc94bba82c54294a33bd508e7657
#
_entry.id   9791cc94bba82c54294a33bd508e7657
#
_cell.length_a   1.000
_cell.length_b   1.000
_cell.length_c   1.000
_cell.angle_alpha   90.00
_cell.angle_beta   90.00
_cell.angle_gamma   90.00
#
_symmetry.space_group_name_H-M   'P 1'
#
loop_
_entity.id
_entity.type
_entity.pdbx_description
1 polymer ?
#
loop_
_entity_poly.entity_id
_entity_poly.type
_entity_poly.pdbx_seq_one_letter_code
_entity_poly.pdbx_strand_id
1 'polypeptide(L)'
;MITVDDEVEHLAKIITEAKKIPIVIGGGHNNTYPLIKGSAKGWHKAGALQLAQINCINLDTHADYRPLEGRHSGNAFRYAEEDGYLQKYCVIGLHENYIPQNVWIDIVNNPFIDCITYEVLFSCTKISS
;
A
#
# COMPACT_ATOMS: atom_id res chain seq x y z
N MET A 1 -7.21 19.30 15.17
CA MET A 1 -5.80 18.97 15.47
C MET A 1 -5.19 18.30 14.26
N ILE A 2 -4.05 18.79 13.77
CA ILE A 2 -3.33 18.18 12.65
C ILE A 2 -2.66 16.91 13.15
N THR A 3 -2.95 15.77 12.51
CA THR A 3 -2.35 14.49 12.86
C THR A 3 -1.06 14.26 12.08
N VAL A 4 -0.27 13.25 12.49
CA VAL A 4 0.93 12.83 11.73
C VAL A 4 0.53 12.37 10.30
N ASP A 5 -0.59 11.67 10.17
CA ASP A 5 -1.11 11.29 8.86
C ASP A 5 -1.39 12.51 7.98
N ASP A 6 -1.98 13.58 8.53
CA ASP A 6 -2.26 14.80 7.77
C ASP A 6 -0.98 15.49 7.28
N GLU A 7 0.05 15.53 8.12
CA GLU A 7 1.35 16.13 7.76
C GLU A 7 2.07 15.32 6.67
N VAL A 8 2.10 14.00 6.81
CA VAL A 8 2.73 13.10 5.82
C VAL A 8 1.98 13.17 4.48
N GLU A 9 0.65 13.17 4.51
CA GLU A 9 -0.18 13.37 3.31
C GLU A 9 0.14 14.70 2.64
N HIS A 10 0.21 15.78 3.40
CA HIS A 10 0.47 17.10 2.87
C HIS A 10 1.85 17.18 2.18
N LEU A 11 2.89 16.66 2.82
CA LEU A 11 4.24 16.63 2.25
C LEU A 11 4.32 15.79 0.97
N ALA A 12 3.75 14.60 0.98
CA ALA A 12 3.71 13.73 -0.19
C ALA A 12 2.97 14.42 -1.35
N LYS A 13 1.85 15.09 -1.06
CA LYS A 13 1.08 15.84 -2.05
C LYS A 13 1.89 16.98 -2.67
N ILE A 14 2.56 17.81 -1.87
CA ILE A 14 3.38 18.93 -2.36
C ILE A 14 4.49 18.43 -3.28
N ILE A 15 5.20 17.38 -2.88
CA ILE A 15 6.32 16.81 -3.65
C ILE A 15 5.83 16.28 -4.99
N THR A 16 4.76 15.51 -5.01
CA THR A 16 4.22 14.90 -6.23
C THR A 16 3.51 15.93 -7.13
N GLU A 17 2.88 16.94 -6.56
CA GLU A 17 2.31 18.07 -7.31
C GLU A 17 3.42 18.84 -8.05
N ALA A 18 4.59 18.95 -7.47
CA ALA A 18 5.79 19.52 -8.11
C ALA A 18 6.44 18.55 -9.12
N LYS A 19 5.80 17.42 -9.42
CA LYS A 19 6.30 16.35 -10.31
C LYS A 19 7.63 15.74 -9.85
N LYS A 20 7.80 15.64 -8.54
CA LYS A 20 8.93 14.96 -7.90
C LYS A 20 8.47 13.67 -7.25
N ILE A 21 9.40 12.75 -7.06
CA ILE A 21 9.14 11.45 -6.42
C ILE A 21 9.59 11.54 -4.96
N PRO A 22 8.67 11.39 -3.98
CA PRO A 22 9.06 11.32 -2.58
C PRO A 22 9.76 9.99 -2.28
N ILE A 23 10.89 10.06 -1.57
CA ILE A 23 11.57 8.89 -1.00
C ILE A 23 11.52 9.06 0.51
N VAL A 24 10.85 8.12 1.18
CA VAL A 24 10.65 8.18 2.62
C VAL A 24 11.41 7.04 3.29
N ILE A 25 12.25 7.39 4.26
CA ILE A 25 13.08 6.43 4.98
C ILE A 25 12.68 6.45 6.45
N GLY A 26 12.27 5.27 6.97
CA GLY A 26 11.93 5.11 8.37
C GLY A 26 10.47 5.40 8.70
N GLY A 27 10.17 5.31 10.00
CA GLY A 27 8.82 5.31 10.54
C GLY A 27 8.12 3.96 10.45
N GLY A 28 6.94 3.86 11.01
CA GLY A 28 6.10 2.68 10.93
C GLY A 28 5.37 2.57 9.59
N HIS A 29 4.93 1.37 9.24
CA HIS A 29 4.20 1.10 8.00
C HIS A 29 2.83 1.77 7.94
N ASN A 30 2.33 2.30 9.05
CA ASN A 30 1.16 3.17 9.10
C ASN A 30 1.29 4.41 8.21
N ASN A 31 2.51 4.89 7.96
CA ASN A 31 2.78 6.02 7.07
C ASN A 31 2.43 5.74 5.60
N THR A 32 2.29 4.48 5.22
CA THR A 32 1.92 4.09 3.86
C THR A 32 0.57 4.66 3.43
N TYR A 33 -0.41 4.68 4.33
CA TYR A 33 -1.73 5.24 4.03
C TYR A 33 -1.66 6.73 3.60
N PRO A 34 -1.11 7.63 4.41
CA PRO A 34 -1.02 9.04 4.02
C PRO A 34 -0.08 9.27 2.83
N LEU A 35 0.94 8.45 2.64
CA LEU A 35 1.81 8.52 1.46
C LEU A 35 1.06 8.17 0.17
N ILE A 36 0.26 7.12 0.17
CA ILE A 36 -0.58 6.75 -0.98
C ILE A 36 -1.58 7.87 -1.27
N LYS A 37 -2.29 8.32 -0.25
CA LYS A 37 -3.31 9.36 -0.37
C LYS A 37 -2.73 10.68 -0.88
N GLY A 38 -1.66 11.15 -0.27
CA GLY A 38 -0.99 12.39 -0.66
C GLY A 38 -0.41 12.32 -2.08
N SER A 39 0.23 11.20 -2.42
CA SER A 39 0.79 10.99 -3.76
C SER A 39 -0.30 10.94 -4.84
N ALA A 40 -1.39 10.22 -4.59
CA ALA A 40 -2.52 10.16 -5.53
C ALA A 40 -3.11 11.55 -5.79
N LYS A 41 -3.32 12.33 -4.74
CA LYS A 41 -3.82 13.72 -4.84
C LYS A 41 -2.85 14.62 -5.57
N GLY A 42 -1.56 14.54 -5.27
CA GLY A 42 -0.54 15.38 -5.87
C GLY A 42 -0.35 15.11 -7.37
N TRP A 43 -0.23 13.86 -7.77
CA TRP A 43 -0.14 13.49 -9.17
C TRP A 43 -1.41 13.81 -9.96
N HIS A 44 -2.58 13.68 -9.34
CA HIS A 44 -3.83 14.10 -9.95
C HIS A 44 -3.85 15.63 -10.18
N LYS A 45 -3.48 16.41 -9.18
CA LYS A 45 -3.41 17.87 -9.30
C LYS A 45 -2.37 18.34 -10.32
N ALA A 46 -1.26 17.60 -10.46
CA ALA A 46 -0.23 17.84 -11.47
C ALA A 46 -0.68 17.48 -12.91
N GLY A 47 -1.86 16.89 -13.08
CA GLY A 47 -2.40 16.47 -14.36
C GLY A 47 -1.86 15.13 -14.89
N ALA A 48 -1.10 14.40 -14.09
CA ALA A 48 -0.54 13.10 -14.47
C ALA A 48 -1.56 11.94 -14.35
N LEU A 49 -2.58 12.11 -13.50
CA LEU A 49 -3.62 11.11 -13.28
C LEU A 49 -5.00 11.73 -13.55
N GLN A 50 -5.89 10.99 -14.22
CA GLN A 50 -7.28 11.39 -14.41
C GLN A 50 -8.10 11.31 -13.13
N LEU A 51 -7.78 10.34 -12.27
CA LEU A 51 -8.37 10.15 -10.94
C LEU A 51 -7.25 10.11 -9.91
N ALA A 52 -7.54 10.52 -8.68
CA ALA A 52 -6.60 10.46 -7.57
C ALA A 52 -6.48 9.02 -7.04
N GLN A 53 -5.97 8.12 -7.88
CA GLN A 53 -5.76 6.70 -7.58
C GLN A 53 -4.42 6.25 -8.09
N ILE A 54 -3.70 5.46 -7.29
CA ILE A 54 -2.40 4.88 -7.67
C ILE A 54 -2.38 3.37 -7.41
N ASN A 55 -1.46 2.68 -8.06
CA ASN A 55 -1.16 1.29 -7.78
C ASN A 55 0.02 1.21 -6.82
N CYS A 56 0.07 0.16 -6.01
CA CYS A 56 1.14 -0.01 -5.04
C CYS A 56 1.68 -1.44 -5.06
N ILE A 57 3.00 -1.55 -4.91
CA ILE A 57 3.69 -2.82 -4.67
C ILE A 57 4.29 -2.77 -3.28
N ASN A 58 4.04 -3.80 -2.49
CA ASN A 58 4.60 -3.98 -1.15
C ASN A 58 5.50 -5.22 -1.12
N LEU A 59 6.73 -5.05 -0.68
CA LEU A 59 7.67 -6.16 -0.43
C LEU A 59 7.65 -6.46 1.06
N ASP A 60 6.80 -7.38 1.48
CA ASP A 60 6.59 -7.67 2.90
C ASP A 60 6.11 -9.11 3.12
N THR A 61 6.44 -9.64 4.29
CA THR A 61 5.89 -10.91 4.77
C THR A 61 4.43 -10.79 5.23
N HIS A 62 3.99 -9.56 5.52
CA HIS A 62 2.63 -9.22 5.96
C HIS A 62 1.88 -8.46 4.85
N ALA A 63 0.58 -8.64 4.81
CA ALA A 63 -0.25 -7.98 3.82
C ALA A 63 -0.64 -6.54 4.19
N ASP A 64 -0.59 -6.20 5.48
CA ASP A 64 -1.05 -4.92 6.03
C ASP A 64 -2.46 -4.53 5.54
N TYR A 65 -3.32 -5.54 5.45
CA TYR A 65 -4.68 -5.46 4.91
C TYR A 65 -5.73 -5.94 5.92
N ARG A 66 -5.46 -5.70 7.21
CA ARG A 66 -6.39 -6.03 8.29
C ARG A 66 -7.66 -5.15 8.24
N PRO A 67 -8.75 -5.56 8.91
CA PRO A 67 -10.01 -4.81 8.90
C PRO A 67 -9.89 -3.34 9.34
N LEU A 68 -10.90 -2.55 8.99
CA LEU A 68 -11.03 -1.13 9.33
C LEU A 68 -11.43 -0.97 10.81
N GLU A 69 -10.49 -1.25 11.70
CA GLU A 69 -10.67 -1.25 13.15
C GLU A 69 -9.98 -0.08 13.86
N GLY A 70 -9.67 0.98 13.11
CA GLY A 70 -8.82 2.08 13.53
C GLY A 70 -7.45 2.00 12.89
N ARG A 71 -6.88 3.15 12.54
CA ARG A 71 -5.62 3.22 11.80
C ARG A 71 -4.45 2.67 12.61
N HIS A 72 -3.73 1.71 12.04
CA HIS A 72 -2.46 1.17 12.56
C HIS A 72 -1.59 0.62 11.41
N SER A 73 -0.38 0.16 11.71
CA SER A 73 0.56 -0.34 10.69
C SER A 73 0.06 -1.56 9.92
N GLY A 74 -0.81 -2.35 10.50
CA GLY A 74 -1.31 -3.60 9.90
C GLY A 74 -2.53 -3.44 8.98
N ASN A 75 -3.02 -2.21 8.72
CA ASN A 75 -4.20 -1.99 7.88
C ASN A 75 -4.09 -0.77 6.95
N ALA A 76 -2.89 -0.28 6.71
CA ALA A 76 -2.66 0.92 5.91
C ALA A 76 -3.20 0.79 4.48
N PHE A 77 -2.99 -0.34 3.82
CA PHE A 77 -3.45 -0.57 2.45
C PHE A 77 -4.97 -0.75 2.38
N ARG A 78 -5.59 -1.35 3.41
CA ARG A 78 -7.05 -1.47 3.47
C ARG A 78 -7.73 -0.10 3.52
N TYR A 79 -7.23 0.81 4.35
CA TYR A 79 -7.75 2.18 4.42
C TYR A 79 -7.52 2.95 3.12
N ALA A 80 -6.37 2.79 2.48
CA ALA A 80 -6.09 3.46 1.21
C ALA A 80 -7.02 2.99 0.08
N GLU A 81 -7.35 1.69 0.04
CA GLU A 81 -8.31 1.12 -0.90
C GLU A 81 -9.73 1.61 -0.60
N GLU A 82 -10.16 1.51 0.66
CA GLU A 82 -11.52 1.91 1.07
C GLU A 82 -11.80 3.39 0.78
N ASP A 83 -10.81 4.26 0.97
CA ASP A 83 -10.93 5.68 0.68
C ASP A 83 -10.77 6.00 -0.83
N GLY A 84 -10.52 5.00 -1.67
CA GLY A 84 -10.48 5.14 -3.11
C GLY A 84 -9.17 5.66 -3.70
N TYR A 85 -8.08 5.73 -2.92
CA TYR A 85 -6.77 6.20 -3.39
C TYR A 85 -5.86 5.08 -3.90
N LEU A 86 -6.11 3.84 -3.49
CA LEU A 86 -5.39 2.65 -3.95
C LEU A 86 -6.28 1.88 -4.92
N GLN A 87 -5.82 1.75 -6.18
CA GLN A 87 -6.57 1.03 -7.22
C GLN A 87 -6.18 -0.44 -7.27
N LYS A 88 -4.89 -0.73 -7.41
CA LYS A 88 -4.36 -2.09 -7.43
C LYS A 88 -3.26 -2.24 -6.41
N TYR A 89 -3.26 -3.37 -5.73
CA TYR A 89 -2.29 -3.67 -4.71
C TYR A 89 -1.63 -5.03 -5.00
N CYS A 90 -0.30 -5.05 -5.03
CA CYS A 90 0.46 -6.27 -5.17
C CYS A 90 1.38 -6.44 -3.97
N VAL A 91 1.26 -7.56 -3.26
CA VAL A 91 2.16 -7.90 -2.17
C VAL A 91 3.08 -9.05 -2.59
N ILE A 92 4.37 -8.86 -2.41
CA ILE A 92 5.41 -9.82 -2.82
C ILE A 92 6.17 -10.29 -1.57
N GLY A 93 6.31 -11.58 -1.41
CA GLY A 93 6.98 -12.21 -0.27
C GLY A 93 6.05 -12.54 0.89
N LEU A 94 4.74 -12.50 0.67
CA LEU A 94 3.72 -12.77 1.66
C LEU A 94 3.87 -14.19 2.24
N HIS A 95 3.99 -14.29 3.57
CA HIS A 95 4.02 -15.58 4.25
C HIS A 95 2.60 -15.99 4.63
N GLU A 96 2.12 -17.11 4.09
CA GLU A 96 0.77 -17.63 4.38
C GLU A 96 0.55 -17.89 5.88
N ASN A 97 1.60 -18.29 6.59
CA ASN A 97 1.52 -18.57 8.02
C ASN A 97 1.31 -17.33 8.92
N TYR A 98 1.54 -16.13 8.40
CA TYR A 98 1.41 -14.87 9.15
C TYR A 98 0.11 -14.13 8.84
N ILE A 99 -0.77 -14.71 8.02
CA ILE A 99 -2.00 -14.07 7.60
C ILE A 99 -3.17 -14.65 8.37
N PRO A 100 -3.97 -13.83 9.08
CA PRO A 100 -5.24 -14.27 9.63
C PRO A 100 -6.16 -14.78 8.51
N GLN A 101 -6.91 -15.85 8.78
CA GLN A 101 -7.76 -16.50 7.77
C GLN A 101 -8.77 -15.54 7.13
N ASN A 102 -9.37 -14.65 7.91
CA ASN A 102 -10.30 -13.64 7.42
C ASN A 102 -9.63 -12.66 6.43
N VAL A 103 -8.39 -12.26 6.71
CA VAL A 103 -7.61 -11.38 5.81
C VAL A 103 -7.25 -12.12 4.53
N TRP A 104 -6.85 -13.39 4.64
CA TRP A 104 -6.55 -14.22 3.47
C TRP A 104 -7.74 -14.35 2.54
N ILE A 105 -8.93 -14.61 3.09
CA ILE A 105 -10.17 -14.69 2.32
C ILE A 105 -10.46 -13.36 1.60
N ASP A 106 -10.29 -12.24 2.29
CA ASP A 106 -10.50 -10.92 1.71
C ASP A 106 -9.54 -10.64 0.54
N ILE A 107 -8.27 -11.04 0.67
CA ILE A 107 -7.26 -10.88 -0.38
C ILE A 107 -7.59 -11.75 -1.60
N VAL A 108 -7.86 -13.03 -1.39
CA VAL A 108 -8.14 -13.98 -2.49
C VAL A 108 -9.40 -13.61 -3.26
N ASN A 109 -10.40 -13.07 -2.59
CA ASN A 109 -11.65 -12.66 -3.21
C ASN A 109 -11.63 -11.27 -3.84
N ASN A 110 -10.55 -10.50 -3.65
CA ASN A 110 -10.44 -9.14 -4.19
C ASN A 110 -9.69 -9.18 -5.54
N PRO A 111 -10.37 -8.86 -6.67
CA PRO A 111 -9.74 -8.91 -7.99
C PRO A 111 -8.69 -7.82 -8.22
N PHE A 112 -8.60 -6.82 -7.34
CA PHE A 112 -7.62 -5.73 -7.42
C PHE A 112 -6.36 -5.99 -6.58
N ILE A 113 -6.30 -7.15 -5.89
CA ILE A 113 -5.14 -7.54 -5.09
C ILE A 113 -4.48 -8.75 -5.73
N ASP A 114 -3.19 -8.61 -6.04
CA ASP A 114 -2.32 -9.70 -6.44
C ASP A 114 -1.35 -10.03 -5.31
N CYS A 115 -1.05 -11.29 -5.11
CA CYS A 115 -0.02 -11.70 -4.15
C CYS A 115 0.92 -12.74 -4.75
N ILE A 116 2.20 -12.60 -4.43
CA ILE A 116 3.23 -13.60 -4.70
C ILE A 116 3.76 -14.04 -3.35
N THR A 117 3.48 -15.28 -2.98
CA THR A 117 3.91 -15.81 -1.68
C THR A 117 5.40 -16.09 -1.67
N TYR A 118 5.99 -16.09 -0.47
CA TYR A 118 7.39 -16.43 -0.26
C TYR A 118 7.70 -17.84 -0.79
N GLU A 119 6.81 -18.78 -0.59
CA GLU A 119 6.94 -20.16 -1.02
C GLU A 119 7.09 -20.25 -2.54
N VAL A 120 6.32 -19.48 -3.30
CA VAL A 120 6.42 -19.39 -4.76
C VAL A 120 7.74 -18.79 -5.19
N LEU A 121 8.18 -17.69 -4.57
CA LEU A 121 9.48 -17.06 -4.84
C LEU A 121 10.63 -18.02 -4.59
N PHE A 122 10.60 -18.73 -3.47
CA PHE A 122 11.64 -19.69 -3.10
C PHE A 122 11.70 -20.87 -4.08
N SER A 123 10.56 -21.32 -4.58
CA SER A 123 10.50 -22.38 -5.60
C SER A 123 11.08 -21.92 -6.93
N CYS A 124 10.81 -20.70 -7.35
CA CYS A 124 11.35 -20.11 -8.59
C CYS A 124 12.88 -19.96 -8.53
N THR A 125 13.44 -19.58 -7.39
CA THR A 125 14.91 -19.44 -7.24
C THR A 125 15.63 -20.78 -7.26
N LYS A 126 14.99 -21.88 -6.88
CA LYS A 126 15.55 -23.24 -6.96
C LYS A 126 15.64 -23.79 -8.38
N ILE A 127 14.80 -23.32 -9.29
CA ILE A 127 14.77 -23.79 -10.67
C ILE A 127 15.88 -23.15 -11.52
N SER A 128 16.41 -22.00 -11.11
CA SER A 128 17.45 -21.24 -11.83
C SER A 128 18.88 -21.52 -11.34
N SER A 129 19.06 -22.44 -10.42
CA SER A 129 20.38 -22.94 -9.97
C SER A 129 20.64 -24.37 -10.54
#